data_c3b5080700e03b8967a664c698e8ba13
#
_entry.id   c3b5080700e03b8967a664c698e8ba13
#
_cell.length_a   1.000
_cell.length_b   1.000
_cell.length_c   1.000
_cell.angle_alpha   90.00
_cell.angle_beta   90.00
_cell.angle_gamma   90.00
#
_symmetry.space_group_name_H-M   'P 1'
#
loop_
_entity.id
_entity.type
_entity.pdbx_description
1 polymer ?
#
loop_
_entity_poly.entity_id
_entity_poly.type
_entity_poly.pdbx_seq_one_letter_code
_entity_poly.pdbx_strand_id
1 'polypeptide(L)'
;MIEKVAQLVEKKGIQAWHDVEIGDLIDDPNTYEKITDCLDVWFDSGVTHACVLDVNEKLNFPADLYLEGSDQHRGWFQSSLLTSIAMKDQAPYKAVLTHGFVVDAEGKKMSKSLGNVISPQKIWETMGADVLRTWIASTDYTKEIVLSDDILKRSSDSYRRIRNTIRFLLGNLNDFSQQTIS
;
A
#
# COMPACT_ATOMS: atom_id res chain seq x y z
N MET A 1 23.26 15.87 -19.26
CA MET A 1 23.80 14.96 -18.23
C MET A 1 22.74 13.97 -17.75
N ILE A 2 21.65 14.39 -17.15
CA ILE A 2 20.62 13.48 -16.56
C ILE A 2 20.14 12.44 -17.57
N GLU A 3 19.82 12.84 -18.80
CA GLU A 3 19.35 11.92 -19.86
C GLU A 3 20.40 10.87 -20.23
N LYS A 4 21.70 11.25 -20.30
CA LYS A 4 22.78 10.28 -20.54
C LYS A 4 22.84 9.22 -19.43
N VAL A 5 22.70 9.64 -18.17
CA VAL A 5 22.69 8.73 -17.01
C VAL A 5 21.46 7.82 -17.05
N ALA A 6 20.27 8.36 -17.34
CA ALA A 6 19.03 7.59 -17.44
C ALA A 6 19.16 6.47 -18.48
N GLN A 7 19.62 6.80 -19.69
CA GLN A 7 19.85 5.83 -20.77
C GLN A 7 20.92 4.78 -20.41
N LEU A 8 21.94 5.19 -19.67
CA LEU A 8 23.00 4.29 -19.22
C LEU A 8 22.45 3.27 -18.21
N VAL A 9 21.68 3.77 -17.23
CA VAL A 9 21.05 2.94 -16.20
C VAL A 9 19.97 2.02 -16.81
N GLU A 10 19.19 2.50 -17.77
CA GLU A 10 18.21 1.69 -18.49
C GLU A 10 18.85 0.48 -19.19
N LYS A 11 20.03 0.68 -19.80
CA LYS A 11 20.73 -0.36 -20.54
C LYS A 11 21.54 -1.33 -19.67
N LYS A 12 22.15 -0.84 -18.58
CA LYS A 12 23.14 -1.57 -17.79
C LYS A 12 22.75 -1.76 -16.32
N GLY A 13 21.62 -1.21 -15.89
CA GLY A 13 21.19 -1.21 -14.48
C GLY A 13 21.91 -0.14 -13.66
N ILE A 14 21.51 -0.02 -12.38
CA ILE A 14 21.99 1.04 -11.47
C ILE A 14 23.49 0.98 -11.23
N GLN A 15 24.13 -0.20 -11.34
CA GLN A 15 25.58 -0.34 -11.18
C GLN A 15 26.34 0.56 -12.15
N ALA A 16 25.78 0.83 -13.34
CA ALA A 16 26.39 1.72 -14.31
C ALA A 16 26.63 3.15 -13.79
N TRP A 17 25.82 3.62 -12.83
CA TRP A 17 26.09 4.89 -12.15
C TRP A 17 27.39 4.86 -11.35
N HIS A 18 27.68 3.76 -10.67
CA HIS A 18 28.89 3.62 -9.89
C HIS A 18 30.14 3.50 -10.76
N ASP A 19 30.03 2.87 -11.91
CA ASP A 19 31.13 2.55 -12.82
C ASP A 19 31.49 3.69 -13.78
N VAL A 20 30.55 4.61 -14.07
CA VAL A 20 30.77 5.69 -15.06
C VAL A 20 31.66 6.78 -14.50
N GLU A 21 32.60 7.23 -15.32
CA GLU A 21 33.47 8.35 -14.98
C GLU A 21 32.80 9.71 -15.29
N ILE A 22 33.16 10.75 -14.54
CA ILE A 22 32.56 12.09 -14.71
C ILE A 22 32.79 12.62 -16.13
N GLY A 23 33.99 12.39 -16.70
CA GLY A 23 34.33 12.83 -18.03
C GLY A 23 33.49 12.23 -19.16
N ASP A 24 32.84 11.09 -18.92
CA ASP A 24 31.90 10.48 -19.88
C ASP A 24 30.52 11.18 -19.87
N LEU A 25 30.23 11.89 -18.79
CA LEU A 25 28.93 12.51 -18.56
C LEU A 25 28.89 14.00 -18.91
N ILE A 26 29.98 14.72 -18.64
CA ILE A 26 30.07 16.18 -18.77
C ILE A 26 31.42 16.61 -19.39
N ASP A 27 31.41 17.77 -20.03
CA ASP A 27 32.57 18.28 -20.76
C ASP A 27 33.64 18.89 -19.84
N ASP A 28 33.29 19.30 -18.62
CA ASP A 28 34.19 19.86 -17.62
C ASP A 28 34.23 19.05 -16.32
N PRO A 29 34.92 17.91 -16.31
CA PRO A 29 34.93 17.00 -15.15
C PRO A 29 35.65 17.57 -13.93
N ASN A 30 36.49 18.62 -14.07
CA ASN A 30 37.26 19.19 -12.97
C ASN A 30 36.43 20.14 -12.08
N THR A 31 35.28 20.63 -12.57
CA THR A 31 34.42 21.56 -11.86
C THR A 31 33.38 20.83 -10.99
N TYR A 32 33.19 19.53 -11.22
CA TYR A 32 32.12 18.74 -10.59
C TYR A 32 32.70 17.51 -9.88
N GLU A 33 32.09 17.14 -8.81
CA GLU A 33 32.39 15.91 -8.07
C GLU A 33 31.15 14.98 -8.11
N LYS A 34 31.44 13.70 -8.35
CA LYS A 34 30.39 12.66 -8.30
C LYS A 34 30.21 12.22 -6.84
N ILE A 35 29.05 12.52 -6.28
CA ILE A 35 28.68 12.08 -4.95
C ILE A 35 28.06 10.68 -4.99
N THR A 36 28.30 9.89 -3.97
CA THR A 36 27.78 8.52 -3.83
C THR A 36 26.58 8.43 -2.90
N ASP A 37 26.14 9.58 -2.38
CA ASP A 37 24.96 9.63 -1.52
C ASP A 37 23.72 9.23 -2.29
N CYS A 38 22.85 8.46 -1.65
CA CYS A 38 21.54 8.11 -2.17
C CYS A 38 20.49 9.09 -1.65
N LEU A 39 19.46 9.35 -2.45
CA LEU A 39 18.28 10.04 -1.96
C LEU A 39 17.57 9.18 -0.90
N ASP A 40 16.89 9.83 0.03
CA ASP A 40 16.05 9.15 1.00
C ASP A 40 14.95 8.37 0.27
N VAL A 41 14.61 7.18 0.77
CA VAL A 41 13.58 6.31 0.19
C VAL A 41 12.19 6.97 0.11
N TRP A 42 11.93 7.97 0.93
CA TRP A 42 10.70 8.77 0.84
C TRP A 42 10.61 9.62 -0.43
N PHE A 43 11.77 9.95 -1.03
CA PHE A 43 11.77 10.58 -2.34
C PHE A 43 11.29 9.63 -3.42
N ASP A 44 11.78 8.38 -3.43
CA ASP A 44 11.37 7.36 -4.41
C ASP A 44 9.86 7.10 -4.34
N SER A 45 9.34 6.89 -3.13
CA SER A 45 7.90 6.73 -2.92
C SER A 45 7.12 8.02 -3.19
N GLY A 46 7.71 9.17 -2.89
CA GLY A 46 7.09 10.49 -3.08
C GLY A 46 6.82 10.82 -4.55
N VAL A 47 7.64 10.34 -5.49
CA VAL A 47 7.48 10.61 -6.92
C VAL A 47 6.60 9.59 -7.67
N THR A 48 5.93 8.68 -6.98
CA THR A 48 5.05 7.68 -7.60
C THR A 48 3.95 8.30 -8.48
N HIS A 49 3.50 9.51 -8.18
CA HIS A 49 2.57 10.24 -9.03
C HIS A 49 3.14 10.52 -10.43
N ALA A 50 4.46 10.72 -10.57
CA ALA A 50 5.11 10.97 -11.83
C ALA A 50 5.53 9.68 -12.54
N CYS A 51 6.12 8.72 -11.81
CA CYS A 51 6.65 7.50 -12.40
C CYS A 51 5.63 6.35 -12.52
N VAL A 52 4.44 6.47 -11.92
CA VAL A 52 3.38 5.46 -12.02
C VAL A 52 2.10 6.04 -12.62
N LEU A 53 1.53 7.11 -12.03
CA LEU A 53 0.23 7.63 -12.50
C LEU A 53 0.33 8.24 -13.90
N ASP A 54 1.39 9.00 -14.17
CA ASP A 54 1.55 9.69 -15.46
C ASP A 54 1.91 8.74 -16.62
N VAL A 55 2.59 7.64 -16.31
CA VAL A 55 3.10 6.74 -17.35
C VAL A 55 2.16 5.57 -17.66
N ASN A 56 1.14 5.36 -16.84
CA ASN A 56 0.19 4.27 -17.02
C ASN A 56 -1.15 4.82 -17.52
N GLU A 57 -1.47 4.57 -18.79
CA GLU A 57 -2.71 5.03 -19.45
C GLU A 57 -4.00 4.58 -18.75
N LYS A 58 -3.93 3.56 -17.89
CA LYS A 58 -5.10 3.07 -17.14
C LYS A 58 -5.30 3.80 -15.81
N LEU A 59 -4.39 4.67 -15.43
CA LEU A 59 -4.43 5.44 -14.19
C LEU A 59 -4.63 6.92 -14.48
N ASN A 60 -5.10 7.66 -13.48
CA ASN A 60 -5.34 9.09 -13.58
C ASN A 60 -4.45 9.86 -12.61
N PHE A 61 -4.02 11.04 -13.03
CA PHE A 61 -3.45 12.05 -12.16
C PHE A 61 -4.44 13.23 -12.03
N PRO A 62 -4.69 13.76 -10.81
CA PRO A 62 -4.33 13.20 -9.51
C PRO A 62 -5.08 11.89 -9.19
N ALA A 63 -4.55 11.06 -8.30
CA ALA A 63 -5.23 9.87 -7.80
C ALA A 63 -6.55 10.23 -7.12
N ASP A 64 -7.56 9.39 -7.24
CA ASP A 64 -8.85 9.66 -6.59
C ASP A 64 -8.75 9.59 -5.07
N LEU A 65 -7.96 8.64 -4.54
CA LEU A 65 -7.81 8.40 -3.12
C LEU A 65 -6.40 7.93 -2.77
N TYR A 66 -5.77 8.56 -1.77
CA TYR A 66 -4.65 8.00 -1.02
C TYR A 66 -5.16 7.40 0.28
N LEU A 67 -4.87 6.11 0.51
CA LEU A 67 -5.36 5.35 1.65
C LEU A 67 -4.20 4.67 2.37
N GLU A 68 -3.91 5.10 3.60
CA GLU A 68 -2.83 4.56 4.44
C GLU A 68 -3.10 4.83 5.93
N GLY A 69 -2.18 4.39 6.78
CA GLY A 69 -2.20 4.73 8.20
C GLY A 69 -1.96 6.22 8.47
N SER A 70 -2.39 6.68 9.63
CA SER A 70 -2.25 8.09 10.05
C SER A 70 -0.79 8.55 10.20
N ASP A 71 0.19 7.64 10.32
CA ASP A 71 1.61 7.93 10.33
C ASP A 71 2.11 8.51 8.99
N GLN A 72 1.42 8.23 7.89
CA GLN A 72 1.78 8.70 6.56
C GLN A 72 1.58 10.20 6.34
N HIS A 73 0.96 10.92 7.26
CA HIS A 73 0.96 12.39 7.27
C HIS A 73 2.38 12.98 7.37
N ARG A 74 3.31 12.24 8.00
CA ARG A 74 4.74 12.58 8.06
C ARG A 74 5.62 11.59 7.28
N GLY A 75 5.06 10.95 6.28
CA GLY A 75 5.73 10.00 5.40
C GLY A 75 5.31 10.22 3.96
N TRP A 76 4.72 9.21 3.35
CA TRP A 76 4.38 9.21 1.94
C TRP A 76 3.42 10.34 1.51
N PHE A 77 2.41 10.68 2.31
CA PHE A 77 1.51 11.78 1.96
C PHE A 77 2.26 13.10 1.85
N GLN A 78 3.17 13.37 2.78
CA GLN A 78 3.96 14.59 2.79
C GLN A 78 4.96 14.63 1.63
N SER A 79 5.76 13.58 1.44
CA SER A 79 6.77 13.53 0.37
C SER A 79 6.11 13.60 -1.00
N SER A 80 5.00 12.89 -1.20
CA SER A 80 4.24 12.91 -2.44
C SER A 80 3.61 14.29 -2.72
N LEU A 81 3.08 14.95 -1.70
CA LEU A 81 2.54 16.30 -1.85
C LEU A 81 3.62 17.30 -2.26
N LEU A 82 4.76 17.30 -1.56
CA LEU A 82 5.86 18.25 -1.81
C LEU A 82 6.43 18.08 -3.21
N THR A 83 6.70 16.85 -3.63
CA THR A 83 7.24 16.56 -4.98
C THR A 83 6.23 16.91 -6.07
N SER A 84 4.94 16.63 -5.86
CA SER A 84 3.89 16.95 -6.83
C SER A 84 3.68 18.45 -6.97
N ILE A 85 3.64 19.21 -5.89
CA ILE A 85 3.56 20.66 -5.94
C ILE A 85 4.78 21.25 -6.65
N ALA A 86 5.99 20.76 -6.33
CA ALA A 86 7.21 21.22 -6.99
C ALA A 86 7.25 20.95 -8.50
N MET A 87 6.67 19.85 -8.96
CA MET A 87 6.71 19.42 -10.36
C MET A 87 5.49 19.92 -11.16
N LYS A 88 4.32 20.04 -10.57
CA LYS A 88 3.03 20.20 -11.26
C LYS A 88 2.12 21.28 -10.67
N ASP A 89 2.53 21.95 -9.60
CA ASP A 89 1.72 22.93 -8.86
C ASP A 89 0.34 22.40 -8.44
N GLN A 90 0.24 21.07 -8.22
CA GLN A 90 -1.01 20.39 -7.89
C GLN A 90 -0.77 19.25 -6.92
N ALA A 91 -1.73 19.02 -5.99
CA ALA A 91 -1.71 17.85 -5.12
C ALA A 91 -1.85 16.53 -5.93
N PRO A 92 -1.16 15.45 -5.54
CA PRO A 92 -1.19 14.20 -6.28
C PRO A 92 -2.44 13.37 -6.03
N TYR A 93 -3.33 13.83 -5.19
CA TYR A 93 -4.56 13.14 -4.79
C TYR A 93 -5.73 14.12 -4.66
N LYS A 94 -6.95 13.62 -4.86
CA LYS A 94 -8.21 14.34 -4.64
C LYS A 94 -8.70 14.21 -3.20
N ALA A 95 -8.46 13.06 -2.57
CA ALA A 95 -8.86 12.76 -1.21
C ALA A 95 -7.80 11.91 -0.49
N VAL A 96 -7.76 12.04 0.83
CA VAL A 96 -6.93 11.21 1.72
C VAL A 96 -7.83 10.54 2.73
N LEU A 97 -7.69 9.22 2.89
CA LEU A 97 -8.32 8.46 3.94
C LEU A 97 -7.24 7.83 4.80
N THR A 98 -7.31 8.03 6.12
CA THR A 98 -6.40 7.42 7.06
C THR A 98 -7.11 6.43 7.97
N HIS A 99 -6.43 5.33 8.28
CA HIS A 99 -6.90 4.33 9.23
C HIS A 99 -6.00 4.28 10.47
N GLY A 100 -6.56 3.76 11.57
CA GLY A 100 -5.83 3.49 12.80
C GLY A 100 -4.89 2.28 12.67
N PHE A 101 -4.11 2.06 13.74
CA PHE A 101 -3.23 0.89 13.81
C PHE A 101 -3.96 -0.33 14.36
N VAL A 102 -3.44 -1.51 14.00
CA VAL A 102 -3.82 -2.75 14.68
C VAL A 102 -3.02 -2.85 15.99
N VAL A 103 -3.73 -3.01 17.10
CA VAL A 103 -3.19 -3.11 18.45
C VAL A 103 -3.52 -4.47 19.06
N ASP A 104 -2.76 -4.89 20.07
CA ASP A 104 -3.05 -6.10 20.83
C ASP A 104 -4.24 -5.93 21.79
N ALA A 105 -4.53 -6.97 22.58
CA ALA A 105 -5.64 -6.96 23.53
C ALA A 105 -5.50 -5.87 24.61
N GLU A 106 -4.27 -5.46 24.92
CA GLU A 106 -3.93 -4.42 25.89
C GLU A 106 -3.89 -3.01 25.28
N GLY A 107 -4.20 -2.87 23.99
CA GLY A 107 -4.16 -1.61 23.26
C GLY A 107 -2.75 -1.14 22.88
N LYS A 108 -1.75 -2.03 22.89
CA LYS A 108 -0.38 -1.70 22.49
C LYS A 108 -0.18 -1.96 21.00
N LYS A 109 0.49 -1.04 20.32
CA LYS A 109 0.87 -1.20 18.91
C LYS A 109 1.68 -2.49 18.73
N MET A 110 1.31 -3.31 17.74
CA MET A 110 2.04 -4.52 17.42
C MET A 110 3.43 -4.19 16.86
N SER A 111 4.46 -4.81 17.41
CA SER A 111 5.82 -4.67 16.93
C SER A 111 6.62 -5.95 17.10
N LYS A 112 7.60 -6.17 16.21
CA LYS A 112 8.49 -7.33 16.30
C LYS A 112 9.30 -7.34 17.60
N SER A 113 9.70 -6.16 18.09
CA SER A 113 10.46 -6.01 19.32
C SER A 113 9.67 -6.37 20.59
N LEU A 114 8.35 -6.18 20.57
CA LEU A 114 7.47 -6.57 21.68
C LEU A 114 7.01 -8.03 21.58
N GLY A 115 7.20 -8.68 20.43
CA GLY A 115 6.78 -10.06 20.21
C GLY A 115 5.25 -10.27 20.16
N ASN A 116 4.47 -9.20 20.09
CA ASN A 116 2.99 -9.22 20.10
C ASN A 116 2.37 -9.20 18.69
N VAL A 117 3.17 -9.42 17.64
CA VAL A 117 2.69 -9.41 16.25
C VAL A 117 1.93 -10.71 15.96
N ILE A 118 0.68 -10.56 15.54
CA ILE A 118 -0.12 -11.63 14.95
C ILE A 118 -0.08 -11.46 13.44
N SER A 119 0.61 -12.39 12.73
CA SER A 119 0.68 -12.30 11.29
C SER A 119 -0.63 -12.74 10.63
N PRO A 120 -1.08 -12.05 9.56
CA PRO A 120 -2.24 -12.49 8.78
C PRO A 120 -2.14 -13.92 8.29
N GLN A 121 -0.92 -14.37 7.93
CA GLN A 121 -0.63 -15.74 7.49
C GLN A 121 -1.10 -16.77 8.51
N LYS A 122 -0.73 -16.60 9.77
CA LYS A 122 -1.13 -17.50 10.85
C LYS A 122 -2.65 -17.59 11.00
N ILE A 123 -3.36 -16.46 10.80
CA ILE A 123 -4.82 -16.42 10.90
C ILE A 123 -5.46 -17.19 9.75
N TRP A 124 -5.07 -16.94 8.52
CA TRP A 124 -5.72 -17.62 7.39
C TRP A 124 -5.37 -19.11 7.29
N GLU A 125 -4.19 -19.53 7.75
CA GLU A 125 -3.82 -20.94 7.82
C GLU A 125 -4.67 -21.72 8.84
N THR A 126 -5.08 -21.07 9.93
CA THR A 126 -5.83 -21.72 11.02
C THR A 126 -7.34 -21.53 10.90
N MET A 127 -7.81 -20.35 10.51
CA MET A 127 -9.24 -19.98 10.52
C MET A 127 -9.80 -19.69 9.12
N GLY A 128 -8.93 -19.54 8.12
CA GLY A 128 -9.31 -19.15 6.77
C GLY A 128 -9.30 -17.64 6.54
N ALA A 129 -9.05 -17.24 5.30
CA ALA A 129 -8.94 -15.82 4.91
C ALA A 129 -10.25 -15.03 5.10
N ASP A 130 -11.40 -15.69 4.95
CA ASP A 130 -12.70 -15.04 5.06
C ASP A 130 -13.06 -14.64 6.49
N VAL A 131 -12.53 -15.33 7.50
CA VAL A 131 -12.66 -14.90 8.90
C VAL A 131 -11.90 -13.60 9.13
N LEU A 132 -10.68 -13.49 8.60
CA LEU A 132 -9.89 -12.25 8.66
C LEU A 132 -10.59 -11.09 7.94
N ARG A 133 -11.12 -11.33 6.73
CA ARG A 133 -11.89 -10.33 5.97
C ARG A 133 -13.16 -9.91 6.72
N THR A 134 -13.88 -10.85 7.33
CA THR A 134 -15.09 -10.56 8.11
C THR A 134 -14.76 -9.69 9.31
N TRP A 135 -13.66 -9.98 10.00
CA TRP A 135 -13.20 -9.15 11.11
C TRP A 135 -12.91 -7.72 10.66
N ILE A 136 -12.09 -7.52 9.62
CA ILE A 136 -11.76 -6.20 9.08
C ILE A 136 -13.03 -5.44 8.66
N ALA A 137 -13.93 -6.10 7.91
CA ALA A 137 -15.16 -5.48 7.44
C ALA A 137 -16.14 -5.09 8.56
N SER A 138 -16.01 -5.68 9.75
CA SER A 138 -16.85 -5.39 10.92
C SER A 138 -16.26 -4.35 11.87
N THR A 139 -15.04 -3.84 11.60
CA THR A 139 -14.34 -2.90 12.50
C THR A 139 -14.48 -1.46 12.03
N ASP A 140 -14.42 -0.54 12.98
CA ASP A 140 -14.30 0.90 12.71
C ASP A 140 -12.83 1.24 12.47
N TYR A 141 -12.43 1.33 11.20
CA TYR A 141 -11.07 1.61 10.78
C TYR A 141 -10.57 3.03 11.12
N THR A 142 -11.47 3.94 11.49
CA THR A 142 -11.09 5.32 11.86
C THR A 142 -10.37 5.39 13.20
N LYS A 143 -10.40 4.31 13.97
CA LYS A 143 -9.78 4.16 15.29
C LYS A 143 -8.76 3.04 15.27
N GLU A 144 -8.06 2.88 16.40
CA GLU A 144 -7.22 1.71 16.60
C GLU A 144 -8.08 0.44 16.64
N ILE A 145 -7.62 -0.60 15.94
CA ILE A 145 -8.33 -1.86 15.76
C ILE A 145 -7.68 -2.91 16.65
N VAL A 146 -8.42 -3.37 17.66
CA VAL A 146 -7.93 -4.43 18.55
C VAL A 146 -8.01 -5.79 17.86
N LEU A 147 -6.91 -6.52 17.86
CA LEU A 147 -6.83 -7.90 17.42
C LEU A 147 -6.46 -8.83 18.56
N SER A 148 -7.33 -9.80 18.83
CA SER A 148 -7.11 -10.86 19.82
C SER A 148 -7.75 -12.16 19.38
N ASP A 149 -7.34 -13.28 19.99
CA ASP A 149 -7.92 -14.59 19.70
C ASP A 149 -9.42 -14.65 19.95
N ASP A 150 -9.92 -13.95 20.97
CA ASP A 150 -11.36 -13.91 21.28
C ASP A 150 -12.16 -13.13 20.24
N ILE A 151 -11.59 -12.04 19.72
CA ILE A 151 -12.21 -11.28 18.62
C ILE A 151 -12.26 -12.14 17.35
N LEU A 152 -11.18 -12.84 17.04
CA LEU A 152 -11.14 -13.74 15.88
C LEU A 152 -12.12 -14.91 16.01
N LYS A 153 -12.28 -15.49 17.20
CA LYS A 153 -13.30 -16.53 17.47
C LYS A 153 -14.72 -15.99 17.20
N ARG A 154 -15.05 -14.80 17.72
CA ARG A 154 -16.36 -14.17 17.47
C ARG A 154 -16.60 -13.92 15.97
N SER A 155 -15.58 -13.45 15.26
CA SER A 155 -15.65 -13.27 13.81
C SER A 155 -15.84 -14.59 13.07
N SER A 156 -15.18 -15.67 13.52
CA SER A 156 -15.37 -17.02 12.99
C SER A 156 -16.79 -17.52 13.19
N ASP A 157 -17.41 -17.27 14.36
CA ASP A 157 -18.79 -17.65 14.61
C ASP A 157 -19.78 -16.87 13.73
N SER A 158 -19.54 -15.57 13.54
CA SER A 158 -20.34 -14.73 12.63
C SER A 158 -20.22 -15.21 11.18
N TYR A 159 -19.00 -15.47 10.71
CA TYR A 159 -18.74 -16.03 9.39
C TYR A 159 -19.44 -17.39 9.19
N ARG A 160 -19.39 -18.27 10.19
CA ARG A 160 -20.07 -19.58 10.12
C ARG A 160 -21.58 -19.45 9.95
N ARG A 161 -22.22 -18.50 10.65
CA ARG A 161 -23.65 -18.21 10.50
C ARG A 161 -23.97 -17.72 9.08
N ILE A 162 -23.21 -16.77 8.56
CA ILE A 162 -23.36 -16.26 7.19
C ILE A 162 -23.23 -17.39 6.18
N ARG A 163 -22.16 -18.18 6.28
CA ARG A 163 -21.91 -19.30 5.38
C ARG A 163 -23.00 -20.36 5.41
N ASN A 164 -23.52 -20.70 6.60
CA ASN A 164 -24.60 -21.67 6.74
C ASN A 164 -25.90 -21.15 6.13
N THR A 165 -26.22 -19.88 6.29
CA THR A 165 -27.38 -19.23 5.67
C THR A 165 -27.26 -19.26 4.13
N ILE A 166 -26.10 -18.87 3.60
CA ILE A 166 -25.87 -18.92 2.15
C ILE A 166 -26.00 -20.35 1.63
N ARG A 167 -25.42 -21.33 2.33
CA ARG A 167 -25.52 -22.74 1.95
C ARG A 167 -26.98 -23.23 1.93
N PHE A 168 -27.75 -22.85 2.94
CA PHE A 168 -29.18 -23.16 3.00
C PHE A 168 -29.94 -22.56 1.80
N LEU A 169 -29.71 -21.27 1.51
CA LEU A 169 -30.36 -20.58 0.37
C LEU A 169 -29.98 -21.24 -0.96
N LEU A 170 -28.71 -21.51 -1.19
CA LEU A 170 -28.23 -22.18 -2.41
C LEU A 170 -28.82 -23.58 -2.57
N GLY A 171 -28.96 -24.34 -1.47
CA GLY A 171 -29.60 -25.64 -1.51
C GLY A 171 -31.07 -25.59 -1.92
N ASN A 172 -31.77 -24.52 -1.52
CA ASN A 172 -33.19 -24.32 -1.89
C ASN A 172 -33.38 -23.71 -3.29
N LEU A 173 -32.32 -23.16 -3.89
CA LEU A 173 -32.36 -22.55 -5.22
C LEU A 173 -31.75 -23.45 -6.31
N ASN A 174 -31.39 -24.69 -5.97
CA ASN A 174 -30.64 -25.58 -6.87
C ASN A 174 -31.34 -25.86 -8.21
N ASP A 175 -32.67 -25.90 -8.21
CA ASP A 175 -33.57 -26.14 -9.38
C ASP A 175 -34.34 -24.88 -9.80
N PHE A 176 -34.01 -23.73 -9.25
CA PHE A 176 -34.63 -22.45 -9.60
C PHE A 176 -34.19 -21.99 -10.99
N SER A 177 -35.12 -21.81 -11.90
CA SER A 177 -34.92 -21.26 -13.25
C SER A 177 -35.35 -19.79 -13.29
N GLN A 178 -34.52 -18.90 -13.76
CA GLN A 178 -34.76 -17.45 -13.86
C GLN A 178 -35.93 -17.08 -14.80
N GLN A 179 -36.44 -18.05 -15.59
CA GLN A 179 -37.54 -17.84 -16.53
C GLN A 179 -38.95 -17.75 -15.86
N THR A 180 -39.03 -17.88 -14.55
CA THR A 180 -40.31 -17.93 -13.83
C THR A 180 -40.70 -16.59 -13.18
N ILE A 181 -39.92 -15.52 -13.39
CA ILE A 181 -40.25 -14.17 -12.91
C ILE A 181 -40.65 -13.34 -14.13
N SER A 182 -41.91 -13.45 -14.50
CA SER A 182 -42.59 -12.52 -15.44
C SER A 182 -43.55 -11.60 -14.67
#